data_6b66fedf4251e3187ace428cfb636830
#
_entry.id   6b66fedf4251e3187ace428cfb636830
#
_cell.length_a   1.000
_cell.length_b   1.000
_cell.length_c   1.000
_cell.angle_alpha   90.00
_cell.angle_beta   90.00
_cell.angle_gamma   90.00
#
_symmetry.space_group_name_H-M   'P 1'
#
loop_
_entity.id
_entity.type
_entity.pdbx_description
1 polymer ?
#
loop_
_entity_poly.entity_id
_entity_poly.type
_entity_poly.pdbx_seq_one_letter_code
_entity_poly.pdbx_strand_id
1 'polypeptide(L)'
;KKFGVSTQHYSFAVKAFVEMAKAFDMSKYEFAIRETKTEEVIRDVSNLKSEVGVLYLCDFNRKWIEKLLRSSGLVFHHLIDCRAYVYLWKRHPLAGEAAISFDQLRDYPCLSFEQGENSSFYFAEEILADNEYSRMIRANDRATMLNLMIGLNGYTLCSGIICEELNGNDFLAVPFRDDEENRNSIMQIGYIVKKNTIF
;
A
#
# COMPACT_ATOMS: atom_id res chain seq x y z
N LYS A 1 -16.27 -1.89 -23.71
CA LYS A 1 -16.40 -2.46 -22.35
C LYS A 1 -15.36 -1.83 -21.44
N LYS A 2 -15.75 -1.50 -20.19
CA LYS A 2 -14.85 -0.85 -19.21
C LYS A 2 -14.43 -1.81 -18.12
N PHE A 3 -13.18 -1.70 -17.68
CA PHE A 3 -12.66 -2.41 -16.51
C PHE A 3 -11.71 -1.50 -15.74
N GLY A 4 -11.97 -1.32 -14.46
CA GLY A 4 -11.20 -0.46 -13.59
C GLY A 4 -10.69 -1.18 -12.34
N VAL A 5 -9.50 -0.77 -11.90
CA VAL A 5 -8.90 -1.21 -10.64
C VAL A 5 -8.57 0.05 -9.82
N SER A 6 -9.01 0.07 -8.57
CA SER A 6 -8.60 1.06 -7.58
C SER A 6 -7.70 0.39 -6.54
N THR A 7 -6.59 1.00 -6.19
CA THR A 7 -5.61 0.38 -5.31
C THR A 7 -4.99 1.41 -4.38
N GLN A 8 -4.62 0.96 -3.18
CA GLN A 8 -3.61 1.65 -2.40
C GLN A 8 -2.32 1.70 -3.22
N HIS A 9 -1.31 2.48 -2.79
CA HIS A 9 -0.12 2.73 -3.62
C HIS A 9 0.83 1.51 -3.64
N TYR A 10 0.45 0.50 -4.42
CA TYR A 10 1.20 -0.76 -4.58
C TYR A 10 1.73 -0.90 -6.00
N SER A 11 3.04 -0.89 -6.17
CA SER A 11 3.65 -1.12 -7.49
C SER A 11 3.37 -2.53 -8.03
N PHE A 12 3.21 -3.53 -7.17
CA PHE A 12 2.84 -4.87 -7.61
C PHE A 12 1.44 -4.92 -8.24
N ALA A 13 0.51 -4.08 -7.75
CA ALA A 13 -0.83 -3.99 -8.33
C ALA A 13 -0.77 -3.37 -9.73
N VAL A 14 0.07 -2.37 -9.92
CA VAL A 14 0.32 -1.77 -11.25
C VAL A 14 0.93 -2.80 -12.19
N LYS A 15 1.91 -3.57 -11.73
CA LYS A 15 2.54 -4.64 -12.52
C LYS A 15 1.52 -5.70 -12.94
N ALA A 16 0.69 -6.16 -12.02
CA ALA A 16 -0.37 -7.12 -12.32
C ALA A 16 -1.36 -6.57 -13.35
N PHE A 17 -1.71 -5.30 -13.23
CA PHE A 17 -2.58 -4.62 -14.18
C PHE A 17 -1.94 -4.55 -15.57
N VAL A 18 -0.66 -4.23 -15.68
CA VAL A 18 0.08 -4.21 -16.94
C VAL A 18 0.04 -5.58 -17.62
N GLU A 19 0.32 -6.64 -16.88
CA GLU A 19 0.29 -8.00 -17.42
C GLU A 19 -1.11 -8.41 -17.89
N MET A 20 -2.13 -8.04 -17.14
CA MET A 20 -3.53 -8.26 -17.55
C MET A 20 -3.85 -7.49 -18.84
N ALA A 21 -3.50 -6.22 -18.90
CA ALA A 21 -3.81 -5.38 -20.06
C ALA A 21 -3.16 -5.88 -21.34
N LYS A 22 -1.95 -6.41 -21.25
CA LYS A 22 -1.24 -7.04 -22.39
C LYS A 22 -1.97 -8.25 -22.96
N ALA A 23 -2.74 -8.96 -22.15
CA ALA A 23 -3.47 -10.15 -22.53
C ALA A 23 -4.80 -9.85 -23.25
N PHE A 24 -5.25 -8.60 -23.26
CA PHE A 24 -6.52 -8.21 -23.83
C PHE A 24 -6.33 -7.27 -25.03
N ASP A 25 -7.33 -7.28 -25.92
CA ASP A 25 -7.38 -6.35 -27.05
C ASP A 25 -7.84 -4.97 -26.56
N MET A 26 -6.89 -4.04 -26.42
CA MET A 26 -7.14 -2.70 -25.92
C MET A 26 -8.04 -1.87 -26.85
N SER A 27 -8.25 -2.30 -28.10
CA SER A 27 -9.21 -1.64 -29.01
C SER A 27 -10.67 -1.90 -28.63
N LYS A 28 -10.93 -2.96 -27.86
CA LYS A 28 -12.28 -3.38 -27.43
C LYS A 28 -12.60 -3.02 -26.00
N TYR A 29 -11.59 -2.66 -25.20
CA TYR A 29 -11.74 -2.40 -23.78
C TYR A 29 -11.11 -1.08 -23.39
N GLU A 30 -11.77 -0.37 -22.51
CA GLU A 30 -11.22 0.77 -21.80
C GLU A 30 -10.81 0.32 -20.41
N PHE A 31 -9.52 0.45 -20.12
CA PHE A 31 -8.96 0.09 -18.81
C PHE A 31 -8.63 1.34 -18.02
N ALA A 32 -8.80 1.27 -16.70
CA ALA A 32 -8.39 2.31 -15.78
C ALA A 32 -7.75 1.69 -14.54
N ILE A 33 -6.66 2.29 -14.07
CA ILE A 33 -6.09 2.00 -12.77
C ILE A 33 -5.93 3.30 -12.00
N ARG A 34 -6.34 3.28 -10.72
CA ARG A 34 -6.33 4.44 -9.84
C ARG A 34 -5.61 4.09 -8.55
N GLU A 35 -4.45 4.70 -8.34
CA GLU A 35 -3.82 4.69 -7.01
C GLU A 35 -4.45 5.81 -6.19
N THR A 36 -5.05 5.49 -5.07
CA THR A 36 -5.83 6.46 -4.30
C THR A 36 -5.89 6.11 -2.82
N LYS A 37 -6.54 6.96 -2.04
CA LYS A 37 -6.73 6.78 -0.60
C LYS A 37 -7.56 5.53 -0.32
N THR A 38 -7.32 4.91 0.83
CA THR A 38 -8.01 3.68 1.25
C THR A 38 -9.53 3.81 1.16
N GLU A 39 -10.08 4.91 1.67
CA GLU A 39 -11.52 5.16 1.63
C GLU A 39 -12.03 5.26 0.18
N GLU A 40 -11.28 5.90 -0.71
CA GLU A 40 -11.63 6.01 -2.13
C GLU A 40 -11.55 4.66 -2.85
N VAL A 41 -10.59 3.80 -2.50
CA VAL A 41 -10.54 2.43 -3.03
C VAL A 41 -11.87 1.70 -2.75
N ILE A 42 -12.32 1.77 -1.51
CA ILE A 42 -13.57 1.13 -1.08
C ILE A 42 -14.77 1.76 -1.78
N ARG A 43 -14.82 3.08 -1.84
CA ARG A 43 -15.91 3.82 -2.49
C ARG A 43 -15.99 3.51 -3.99
N ASP A 44 -14.86 3.47 -4.68
CA ASP A 44 -14.81 3.19 -6.12
C ASP A 44 -15.42 1.82 -6.44
N VAL A 45 -15.10 0.81 -5.65
CA VAL A 45 -15.67 -0.54 -5.83
C VAL A 45 -17.13 -0.58 -5.44
N SER A 46 -17.50 0.06 -4.34
CA SER A 46 -18.91 0.15 -3.90
C SER A 46 -19.80 0.81 -4.94
N ASN A 47 -19.31 1.85 -5.59
CA ASN A 47 -20.05 2.61 -6.61
C ASN A 47 -19.86 2.07 -8.04
N LEU A 48 -19.20 0.95 -8.21
CA LEU A 48 -18.89 0.35 -9.52
C LEU A 48 -18.08 1.25 -10.45
N LYS A 49 -17.34 2.19 -9.92
CA LYS A 49 -16.34 2.95 -10.67
C LYS A 49 -15.15 2.08 -11.05
N SER A 50 -14.80 1.16 -10.15
CA SER A 50 -13.82 0.10 -10.38
C SER A 50 -14.45 -1.25 -10.05
N GLU A 51 -14.08 -2.28 -10.80
CA GLU A 51 -14.56 -3.65 -10.57
C GLU A 51 -13.83 -4.33 -9.43
N VAL A 52 -12.55 -3.95 -9.23
CA VAL A 52 -11.66 -4.55 -8.24
C VAL A 52 -10.97 -3.44 -7.45
N GLY A 53 -10.81 -3.65 -6.15
CA GLY A 53 -9.96 -2.83 -5.30
C GLY A 53 -8.86 -3.66 -4.69
N VAL A 54 -7.69 -3.05 -4.44
CA VAL A 54 -6.56 -3.72 -3.77
C VAL A 54 -6.22 -2.95 -2.51
N LEU A 55 -6.21 -3.64 -1.38
CA LEU A 55 -5.88 -3.09 -0.08
C LEU A 55 -5.34 -4.19 0.85
N TYR A 56 -4.92 -3.81 2.05
CA TYR A 56 -4.46 -4.77 3.04
C TYR A 56 -5.26 -4.68 4.33
N LEU A 57 -5.25 -5.80 5.06
CA LEU A 57 -5.72 -5.90 6.43
C LEU A 57 -4.55 -6.27 7.34
N CYS A 58 -4.58 -5.80 8.57
CA CYS A 58 -3.72 -6.24 9.65
C CYS A 58 -4.55 -6.32 10.93
N ASP A 59 -3.98 -6.83 12.02
CA ASP A 59 -4.74 -6.95 13.27
C ASP A 59 -5.29 -5.62 13.76
N PHE A 60 -4.54 -4.52 13.54
CA PHE A 60 -4.95 -3.19 13.96
C PHE A 60 -6.16 -2.65 13.20
N ASN A 61 -6.21 -2.80 11.86
CA ASN A 61 -7.25 -2.19 11.03
C ASN A 61 -8.42 -3.11 10.69
N ARG A 62 -8.27 -4.43 10.89
CA ARG A 62 -9.19 -5.46 10.42
C ARG A 62 -10.64 -5.19 10.80
N LYS A 63 -10.89 -4.95 12.08
CA LYS A 63 -12.26 -4.76 12.60
C LYS A 63 -12.97 -3.61 11.90
N TRP A 64 -12.27 -2.49 11.70
CA TRP A 64 -12.84 -1.28 11.12
C TRP A 64 -13.02 -1.41 9.61
N ILE A 65 -12.03 -1.92 8.91
CA ILE A 65 -12.10 -2.10 7.46
C ILE A 65 -13.15 -3.16 7.10
N GLU A 66 -13.16 -4.29 7.76
CA GLU A 66 -14.16 -5.34 7.49
C GLU A 66 -15.59 -4.85 7.76
N LYS A 67 -15.81 -4.06 8.79
CA LYS A 67 -17.11 -3.44 9.05
C LYS A 67 -17.53 -2.54 7.90
N LEU A 68 -16.62 -1.72 7.41
CA LEU A 68 -16.88 -0.83 6.28
C LEU A 68 -17.15 -1.62 5.00
N LEU A 69 -16.40 -2.67 4.74
CA LEU A 69 -16.63 -3.55 3.58
C LEU A 69 -18.01 -4.19 3.64
N ARG A 70 -18.39 -4.74 4.77
CA ARG A 70 -19.75 -5.34 4.94
C ARG A 70 -20.84 -4.31 4.71
N SER A 71 -20.73 -3.13 5.30
CA SER A 71 -21.75 -2.07 5.12
C SER A 71 -21.80 -1.54 3.69
N SER A 72 -20.75 -1.71 2.91
CA SER A 72 -20.67 -1.32 1.50
C SER A 72 -21.00 -2.45 0.53
N GLY A 73 -21.36 -3.64 1.03
CA GLY A 73 -21.68 -4.80 0.19
C GLY A 73 -20.47 -5.40 -0.53
N LEU A 74 -19.29 -5.29 0.06
CA LEU A 74 -18.02 -5.76 -0.51
C LEU A 74 -17.50 -6.99 0.23
N VAL A 75 -16.72 -7.79 -0.49
CA VAL A 75 -16.05 -8.98 0.03
C VAL A 75 -14.55 -8.85 -0.18
N PHE A 76 -13.78 -9.19 0.84
CA PHE A 76 -12.32 -9.25 0.78
C PHE A 76 -11.87 -10.67 0.48
N HIS A 77 -10.96 -10.81 -0.49
CA HIS A 77 -10.30 -12.06 -0.84
C HIS A 77 -8.80 -11.93 -0.57
N HIS A 78 -8.30 -12.77 0.32
CA HIS A 78 -6.89 -12.80 0.71
C HIS A 78 -6.01 -13.31 -0.45
N LEU A 79 -4.87 -12.65 -0.67
CA LEU A 79 -3.87 -13.05 -1.65
C LEU A 79 -2.58 -13.53 -1.01
N ILE A 80 -1.98 -12.71 -0.13
CA ILE A 80 -0.67 -12.99 0.44
C ILE A 80 -0.49 -12.30 1.80
N ASP A 81 0.26 -12.96 2.68
CA ASP A 81 0.75 -12.35 3.92
C ASP A 81 2.16 -11.82 3.70
N CYS A 82 2.39 -10.58 4.10
CA CYS A 82 3.69 -9.93 4.01
C CYS A 82 4.12 -9.42 5.39
N ARG A 83 5.39 -9.62 5.73
CA ARG A 83 6.00 -8.98 6.89
C ARG A 83 6.37 -7.55 6.56
N ALA A 84 6.54 -6.72 7.57
CA ALA A 84 6.96 -5.33 7.38
C ALA A 84 8.41 -5.24 6.90
N TYR A 85 8.62 -4.35 5.95
CA TYR A 85 9.93 -3.97 5.43
C TYR A 85 10.07 -2.47 5.49
N VAL A 86 11.32 -2.00 5.61
CA VAL A 86 11.66 -0.58 5.53
C VAL A 86 12.06 -0.28 4.10
N TYR A 87 11.30 0.59 3.43
CA TYR A 87 11.57 1.03 2.07
C TYR A 87 12.32 2.34 2.11
N LEU A 88 13.49 2.38 1.46
CA LEU A 88 14.38 3.53 1.49
C LEU A 88 15.28 3.59 0.25
N TRP A 89 15.95 4.73 0.09
CA TRP A 89 16.90 4.94 -1.00
C TRP A 89 18.15 4.08 -0.79
N LYS A 90 18.74 3.56 -1.87
CA LYS A 90 19.92 2.69 -1.82
C LYS A 90 21.15 3.34 -1.15
N ARG A 91 21.19 4.68 -1.10
CA ARG A 91 22.26 5.43 -0.42
C ARG A 91 21.88 5.93 0.97
N HIS A 92 20.73 5.53 1.46
CA HIS A 92 20.36 5.81 2.85
C HIS A 92 21.41 5.25 3.80
N PRO A 93 21.77 5.95 4.90
CA PRO A 93 22.74 5.45 5.86
C PRO A 93 22.46 4.05 6.41
N LEU A 94 21.21 3.62 6.45
CA LEU A 94 20.81 2.30 6.93
C LEU A 94 20.62 1.26 5.81
N ALA A 95 20.89 1.61 4.56
CA ALA A 95 20.64 0.73 3.42
C ALA A 95 21.42 -0.59 3.45
N GLY A 96 22.59 -0.60 4.11
CA GLY A 96 23.43 -1.79 4.25
C GLY A 96 23.09 -2.69 5.42
N GLU A 97 22.11 -2.33 6.25
CA GLU A 97 21.70 -3.14 7.40
C GLU A 97 20.97 -4.41 6.98
N ALA A 98 21.17 -5.49 7.72
CA ALA A 98 20.45 -6.75 7.48
C ALA A 98 18.99 -6.67 7.92
N ALA A 99 18.70 -5.86 8.93
CA ALA A 99 17.37 -5.54 9.44
C ALA A 99 17.42 -4.18 10.13
N ILE A 100 16.31 -3.47 10.18
CA ILE A 100 16.23 -2.12 10.73
C ILE A 100 15.11 -2.07 11.77
N SER A 101 15.43 -1.51 12.95
CA SER A 101 14.47 -1.29 14.05
C SER A 101 13.99 0.16 14.08
N PHE A 102 12.94 0.42 14.87
CA PHE A 102 12.47 1.79 15.12
C PHE A 102 13.53 2.68 15.77
N ASP A 103 14.35 2.14 16.66
CA ASP A 103 15.41 2.91 17.29
C ASP A 103 16.40 3.48 16.26
N GLN A 104 16.75 2.68 15.26
CA GLN A 104 17.62 3.13 14.19
C GLN A 104 16.96 4.18 13.28
N LEU A 105 15.65 4.14 13.15
CA LEU A 105 14.87 5.05 12.28
C LEU A 105 14.52 6.38 12.94
N ARG A 106 14.79 6.55 14.22
CA ARG A 106 14.32 7.69 15.03
C ARG A 106 14.68 9.05 14.43
N ASP A 107 15.87 9.17 13.85
CA ASP A 107 16.36 10.45 13.31
C ASP A 107 15.98 10.71 11.85
N TYR A 108 15.23 9.79 11.23
CA TYR A 108 14.82 9.91 9.84
C TYR A 108 13.30 10.14 9.73
N PRO A 109 12.85 10.92 8.74
CA PRO A 109 11.41 11.15 8.60
C PRO A 109 10.71 9.89 8.09
N CYS A 110 9.61 9.54 8.75
CA CYS A 110 8.68 8.54 8.28
C CYS A 110 7.75 9.17 7.25
N LEU A 111 7.63 8.55 6.10
CA LEU A 111 6.81 9.04 5.00
C LEU A 111 5.52 8.21 4.92
N SER A 112 4.42 8.89 4.73
CA SER A 112 3.09 8.29 4.70
C SER A 112 2.25 8.94 3.60
N PHE A 113 1.41 8.17 2.95
CA PHE A 113 0.41 8.72 2.05
C PHE A 113 -0.73 9.35 2.86
N GLU A 114 -1.10 10.57 2.45
CA GLU A 114 -2.20 11.29 3.08
C GLU A 114 -3.53 10.56 2.86
N GLN A 115 -4.32 10.46 3.92
CA GLN A 115 -5.69 9.95 3.86
C GLN A 115 -6.68 11.12 3.96
N GLY A 116 -7.98 10.87 3.89
CA GLY A 116 -9.01 11.91 3.93
C GLY A 116 -9.08 12.67 5.25
N GLU A 117 -9.79 13.79 5.29
CA GLU A 117 -9.89 14.71 6.45
C GLU A 117 -10.37 14.04 7.73
N ASN A 118 -11.23 13.03 7.62
CA ASN A 118 -11.74 12.26 8.74
C ASN A 118 -10.97 10.95 8.95
N SER A 119 -9.78 10.83 8.37
CA SER A 119 -9.02 9.59 8.43
C SER A 119 -8.50 9.33 9.83
N SER A 120 -8.77 8.12 10.29
CA SER A 120 -8.09 7.53 11.42
C SER A 120 -6.89 6.74 10.93
N PHE A 121 -6.02 6.31 11.84
CA PHE A 121 -4.91 5.41 11.54
C PHE A 121 -5.35 4.08 10.89
N TYR A 122 -6.63 3.72 11.02
CA TYR A 122 -7.19 2.50 10.41
C TYR A 122 -7.19 2.56 8.88
N PHE A 123 -7.19 3.75 8.29
CA PHE A 123 -7.12 3.93 6.83
C PHE A 123 -5.71 4.08 6.28
N ALA A 124 -4.70 4.10 7.14
CA ALA A 124 -3.31 4.21 6.70
C ALA A 124 -2.93 3.07 5.75
N GLU A 125 -2.16 3.40 4.73
CA GLU A 125 -1.66 2.43 3.75
C GLU A 125 -0.39 1.73 4.24
N GLU A 126 0.32 2.32 5.19
CA GLU A 126 1.54 1.80 5.75
C GLU A 126 1.23 0.96 6.98
N ILE A 127 1.95 -0.14 7.10
CA ILE A 127 1.86 -0.98 8.30
C ILE A 127 2.45 -0.23 9.51
N LEU A 128 2.00 -0.56 10.71
CA LEU A 128 2.45 0.03 11.97
C LEU A 128 2.18 1.54 12.07
N ALA A 129 1.09 2.00 11.46
CA ALA A 129 0.69 3.40 11.45
C ALA A 129 0.27 3.92 12.83
N ASP A 130 -0.09 3.03 13.76
CA ASP A 130 -0.45 3.36 15.14
C ASP A 130 0.76 3.62 16.05
N ASN A 131 1.97 3.41 15.55
CA ASN A 131 3.18 3.75 16.28
C ASN A 131 3.38 5.27 16.35
N GLU A 132 4.04 5.75 17.40
CA GLU A 132 4.41 7.16 17.51
C GLU A 132 5.66 7.47 16.72
N TYR A 133 5.55 8.36 15.75
CA TYR A 133 6.66 8.81 14.92
C TYR A 133 7.00 10.25 15.27
N SER A 134 8.24 10.50 15.67
CA SER A 134 8.72 11.84 16.01
C SER A 134 8.83 12.77 14.80
N ARG A 135 8.99 12.20 13.60
CA ARG A 135 9.12 12.94 12.35
C ARG A 135 8.23 12.26 11.31
N MET A 136 7.18 12.94 10.88
CA MET A 136 6.22 12.42 9.91
C MET A 136 6.03 13.44 8.79
N ILE A 137 6.14 12.98 7.55
CA ILE A 137 5.80 13.77 6.36
C ILE A 137 4.77 12.98 5.55
N ARG A 138 3.70 13.67 5.16
CA ARG A 138 2.65 13.10 4.31
C ARG A 138 2.77 13.62 2.89
N ALA A 139 2.54 12.73 1.93
CA ALA A 139 2.57 13.03 0.51
C ALA A 139 1.33 12.43 -0.17
N ASN A 140 0.98 12.94 -1.35
CA ASN A 140 -0.22 12.51 -2.08
C ASN A 140 0.09 11.58 -3.25
N ASP A 141 1.33 11.52 -3.68
CA ASP A 141 1.70 10.75 -4.86
C ASP A 141 3.05 10.06 -4.69
N ARG A 142 3.27 9.04 -5.51
CA ARG A 142 4.47 8.20 -5.44
C ARG A 142 5.74 8.97 -5.84
N ALA A 143 5.68 9.82 -6.85
CA ALA A 143 6.85 10.56 -7.31
C ALA A 143 7.38 11.50 -6.22
N THR A 144 6.50 12.22 -5.54
CA THR A 144 6.85 13.06 -4.39
C THR A 144 7.45 12.22 -3.27
N MET A 145 6.83 11.06 -2.98
CA MET A 145 7.31 10.12 -1.95
C MET A 145 8.76 9.71 -2.22
N LEU A 146 9.07 9.29 -3.44
CA LEU A 146 10.41 8.87 -3.84
C LEU A 146 11.42 10.02 -3.75
N ASN A 147 11.01 11.23 -4.13
CA ASN A 147 11.86 12.43 -4.00
C ASN A 147 12.20 12.76 -2.54
N LEU A 148 11.24 12.58 -1.63
CA LEU A 148 11.47 12.77 -0.19
C LEU A 148 12.41 11.69 0.39
N MET A 149 12.34 10.49 -0.13
CA MET A 149 13.28 9.42 0.27
C MET A 149 14.72 9.80 -0.08
N ILE A 150 14.95 10.36 -1.27
CA ILE A 150 16.28 10.80 -1.70
C ILE A 150 16.71 12.08 -0.98
N GLY A 151 15.83 13.08 -0.96
CA GLY A 151 16.20 14.42 -0.50
C GLY A 151 16.34 14.55 1.02
N LEU A 152 15.62 13.74 1.79
CA LEU A 152 15.56 13.83 3.25
C LEU A 152 15.94 12.53 3.97
N ASN A 153 16.41 11.53 3.25
CA ASN A 153 16.60 10.19 3.82
C ASN A 153 15.34 9.65 4.50
N GLY A 154 14.20 9.93 3.92
CA GLY A 154 12.92 9.43 4.39
C GLY A 154 12.78 7.93 4.15
N TYR A 155 11.90 7.31 4.92
CA TYR A 155 11.57 5.90 4.77
C TYR A 155 10.06 5.71 4.85
N THR A 156 9.59 4.59 4.34
CA THR A 156 8.22 4.14 4.59
C THR A 156 8.23 2.65 4.95
N LEU A 157 7.20 2.20 5.63
CA LEU A 157 7.02 0.79 5.93
C LEU A 157 6.14 0.17 4.84
N CYS A 158 6.53 -0.97 4.32
CA CYS A 158 5.89 -1.57 3.16
C CYS A 158 5.86 -3.11 3.26
N SER A 159 5.27 -3.73 2.23
CA SER A 159 5.15 -5.18 2.11
C SER A 159 6.46 -5.89 1.72
N GLY A 160 7.47 -5.14 1.28
CA GLY A 160 8.71 -5.72 0.75
C GLY A 160 8.61 -6.17 -0.71
N ILE A 161 7.46 -6.11 -1.33
CA ILE A 161 7.30 -6.44 -2.74
C ILE A 161 7.72 -5.24 -3.58
N ILE A 162 8.84 -5.38 -4.28
CA ILE A 162 9.42 -4.32 -5.11
C ILE A 162 9.37 -4.76 -6.58
N CYS A 163 8.96 -3.82 -7.44
CA CYS A 163 8.95 -4.02 -8.89
C CYS A 163 10.04 -3.15 -9.52
N GLU A 164 11.28 -3.65 -9.54
CA GLU A 164 12.43 -2.91 -10.07
C GLU A 164 12.26 -2.55 -11.55
N GLU A 165 11.63 -3.41 -12.32
CA GLU A 165 11.35 -3.18 -13.73
C GLU A 165 10.44 -1.97 -13.99
N LEU A 166 9.66 -1.54 -13.00
CA LEU A 166 8.77 -0.38 -13.10
C LEU A 166 9.33 0.86 -12.39
N ASN A 167 9.98 0.67 -11.24
CA ASN A 167 10.44 1.77 -10.37
C ASN A 167 11.97 1.97 -10.38
N GLY A 168 12.70 1.12 -11.12
CA GLY A 168 14.16 1.16 -11.12
C GLY A 168 14.75 0.54 -9.85
N ASN A 169 16.09 0.59 -9.78
CA ASN A 169 16.87 -0.04 -8.71
C ASN A 169 17.48 0.94 -7.70
N ASP A 170 16.96 2.16 -7.63
CA ASP A 170 17.46 3.19 -6.71
C ASP A 170 16.93 3.05 -5.29
N PHE A 171 15.95 2.19 -5.08
CA PHE A 171 15.28 1.95 -3.80
C PHE A 171 15.34 0.49 -3.44
N LEU A 172 15.36 0.21 -2.14
CA LEU A 172 15.35 -1.17 -1.65
C LEU A 172 14.50 -1.30 -0.39
N ALA A 173 14.13 -2.53 -0.10
CA ALA A 173 13.39 -2.89 1.09
C ALA A 173 14.28 -3.74 1.99
N VAL A 174 14.47 -3.27 3.22
CA VAL A 174 15.23 -3.97 4.25
C VAL A 174 14.24 -4.53 5.27
N PRO A 175 14.39 -5.79 5.73
CA PRO A 175 13.48 -6.32 6.74
C PRO A 175 13.38 -5.42 7.97
N PHE A 176 12.16 -5.16 8.41
CA PHE A 176 11.91 -4.47 9.66
C PHE A 176 12.11 -5.44 10.83
N ARG A 177 12.91 -5.04 11.82
CA ARG A 177 13.10 -5.79 13.04
C ARG A 177 12.21 -5.22 14.13
N ASP A 178 11.21 -5.99 14.52
CA ASP A 178 10.36 -5.67 15.65
C ASP A 178 10.98 -6.31 16.90
N ASP A 179 11.36 -5.49 17.89
CA ASP A 179 11.92 -5.97 19.15
C ASP A 179 10.83 -6.58 20.05
N GLU A 180 9.57 -6.31 19.74
CA GLU A 180 8.41 -6.94 20.37
C GLU A 180 7.64 -7.76 19.31
N GLU A 181 7.17 -8.95 19.68
CA GLU A 181 6.35 -9.75 18.80
C GLU A 181 5.02 -9.03 18.54
N ASN A 182 4.94 -8.33 17.42
CA ASN A 182 3.81 -7.51 17.07
C ASN A 182 3.08 -8.06 15.85
N ARG A 183 1.88 -8.60 16.05
CA ARG A 183 1.02 -9.11 14.98
C ARG A 183 0.56 -8.03 14.00
N ASN A 184 0.54 -6.75 14.44
CA ASN A 184 0.23 -5.63 13.56
C ASN A 184 1.27 -5.42 12.47
N SER A 185 2.44 -6.05 12.55
CA SER A 185 3.48 -5.98 11.52
C SER A 185 3.24 -6.91 10.32
N ILE A 186 2.17 -7.71 10.34
CA ILE A 186 1.80 -8.61 9.25
C ILE A 186 0.71 -7.96 8.41
N MET A 187 1.01 -7.73 7.12
CA MET A 187 0.05 -7.24 6.14
C MET A 187 -0.60 -8.42 5.42
N GLN A 188 -1.92 -8.51 5.48
CA GLN A 188 -2.70 -9.43 4.66
C GLN A 188 -3.22 -8.67 3.45
N ILE A 189 -2.49 -8.78 2.35
CA ILE A 189 -2.84 -8.11 1.10
C ILE A 189 -3.90 -8.94 0.36
N GLY A 190 -4.88 -8.27 -0.16
CA GLY A 190 -5.95 -8.91 -0.90
C GLY A 190 -6.68 -7.95 -1.82
N TYR A 191 -7.75 -8.44 -2.40
CA TYR A 191 -8.60 -7.62 -3.25
C TYR A 191 -10.05 -7.64 -2.76
N ILE A 192 -10.75 -6.57 -3.09
CA ILE A 192 -12.18 -6.42 -2.78
C ILE A 192 -12.99 -6.33 -4.06
N VAL A 193 -14.16 -6.92 -4.02
CA VAL A 193 -15.14 -6.90 -5.10
C VAL A 193 -16.55 -6.77 -4.50
N LYS A 194 -17.51 -6.37 -5.31
CA LYS A 194 -18.92 -6.44 -4.92
C LYS A 194 -19.31 -7.88 -4.60
N LYS A 195 -20.08 -8.06 -3.55
CA LYS A 195 -20.70 -9.36 -3.23
C LYS A 195 -21.47 -9.87 -4.44
N ASN A 196 -21.29 -11.15 -4.78
CA ASN A 196 -21.91 -11.82 -5.93
C ASN A 196 -21.40 -11.32 -7.31
N THR A 197 -20.23 -10.71 -7.37
CA THR A 197 -19.60 -10.40 -8.66
C THR A 197 -19.17 -11.67 -9.38
N ILE A 198 -19.53 -11.74 -10.67
CA ILE A 198 -19.11 -12.83 -11.59
C ILE A 198 -18.21 -12.18 -12.64
N PHE A 199 -17.02 -12.72 -12.82
CA PHE A 199 -16.05 -12.28 -13.84
C PHE A 199 -16.12 -13.13 -15.10
#